data_e38d55004d114d661f72de43ea606d64
#
_entry.id   e38d55004d114d661f72de43ea606d64
#
_cell.length_a   1.000
_cell.length_b   1.000
_cell.length_c   1.000
_cell.angle_alpha   90.00
_cell.angle_beta   90.00
_cell.angle_gamma   90.00
#
_symmetry.space_group_name_H-M   'P 1'
#
loop_
_entity.id
_entity.type
_entity.pdbx_description
1 polymer ?
#
loop_
_entity_poly.entity_id
_entity_poly.type
_entity_poly.pdbx_seq_one_letter_code
_entity_poly.pdbx_strand_id
1 'polypeptide(L)'
;MTCEDYRDLLVALDDNELSESEETLLKKHLQECSECSKELNEIRQFKQQIHKTTVPFRESAQRISAPQTIKRRTSPLRAWAAIAAALVLIASFWYLQSSGPDVDQLASWGIQHYALVEQTHPVSGDATTVSAWFQQHHHISIKPPQRVNYARLSGCKFTEMNSMPVALLRVEEKPVRAVFILPQKSIFPLQQKSLYRDGYQIEFWKEDGTLYMSLTAQAKT
;
A
#
# COMPACT_ATOMS: atom_id res chain seq x y z
N MET A 1 -2.73 33.10 -6.63
CA MET A 1 -3.20 31.74 -6.92
C MET A 1 -3.09 31.51 -8.41
N THR A 2 -2.41 30.46 -8.80
CA THR A 2 -2.21 30.07 -10.21
C THR A 2 -3.34 29.13 -10.66
N CYS A 3 -3.50 28.87 -11.97
CA CYS A 3 -4.49 27.91 -12.46
C CYS A 3 -4.28 26.51 -11.88
N GLU A 4 -3.03 26.17 -11.54
CA GLU A 4 -2.66 24.89 -10.92
C GLU A 4 -3.27 24.74 -9.52
N ASP A 5 -3.30 25.82 -8.75
CA ASP A 5 -3.91 25.83 -7.39
C ASP A 5 -5.44 25.62 -7.46
N TYR A 6 -6.09 26.01 -8.57
CA TYR A 6 -7.52 25.84 -8.75
C TYR A 6 -7.94 24.48 -9.33
N ARG A 7 -7.01 23.75 -9.98
CA ARG A 7 -7.32 22.44 -10.58
C ARG A 7 -7.82 21.42 -9.58
N ASP A 8 -7.16 21.33 -8.43
CA ASP A 8 -7.55 20.41 -7.37
C ASP A 8 -8.93 20.73 -6.80
N LEU A 9 -9.37 21.99 -6.89
CA LEU A 9 -10.68 22.43 -6.42
C LEU A 9 -11.81 22.20 -7.44
N LEU A 10 -11.51 21.96 -8.73
CA LEU A 10 -12.53 21.74 -9.76
C LEU A 10 -13.35 20.47 -9.51
N VAL A 11 -12.71 19.40 -9.04
CA VAL A 11 -13.38 18.13 -8.72
C VAL A 11 -14.25 18.32 -7.48
N ALA A 12 -13.71 18.95 -6.43
CA ALA A 12 -14.40 19.21 -5.18
C ALA A 12 -15.62 20.16 -5.37
N LEU A 13 -15.54 21.11 -6.32
CA LEU A 13 -16.70 21.96 -6.69
C LEU A 13 -17.87 21.14 -7.22
N ASP A 14 -17.60 20.16 -8.06
CA ASP A 14 -18.64 19.34 -8.69
C ASP A 14 -19.25 18.33 -7.71
N ASP A 15 -18.52 17.97 -6.66
CA ASP A 15 -18.95 17.07 -5.57
C ASP A 15 -19.63 17.82 -4.39
N ASN A 16 -19.70 19.17 -4.45
CA ASN A 16 -20.18 20.03 -3.37
C ASN A 16 -19.40 19.86 -2.04
N GLU A 17 -18.09 19.64 -2.13
CA GLU A 17 -17.20 19.44 -0.98
C GLU A 17 -16.41 20.69 -0.60
N LEU A 18 -16.58 21.81 -1.33
CA LEU A 18 -15.92 23.07 -1.07
C LEU A 18 -16.61 23.87 0.04
N SER A 19 -15.82 24.64 0.79
CA SER A 19 -16.34 25.67 1.68
C SER A 19 -16.93 26.85 0.86
N GLU A 20 -17.86 27.60 1.44
CA GLU A 20 -18.53 28.74 0.77
C GLU A 20 -17.54 29.81 0.28
N SER A 21 -16.44 30.01 1.00
CA SER A 21 -15.36 30.93 0.62
C SER A 21 -14.56 30.42 -0.58
N GLU A 22 -14.21 29.14 -0.62
CA GLU A 22 -13.46 28.54 -1.73
C GLU A 22 -14.32 28.47 -3.01
N GLU A 23 -15.60 28.12 -2.85
CA GLU A 23 -16.55 28.08 -3.96
C GLU A 23 -16.69 29.47 -4.63
N THR A 24 -16.77 30.52 -3.82
CA THR A 24 -16.88 31.90 -4.32
C THR A 24 -15.64 32.32 -5.10
N LEU A 25 -14.45 32.01 -4.58
CA LEU A 25 -13.17 32.32 -5.22
C LEU A 25 -13.01 31.54 -6.53
N LEU A 26 -13.34 30.26 -6.52
CA LEU A 26 -13.25 29.41 -7.71
C LEU A 26 -14.25 29.82 -8.79
N LYS A 27 -15.50 30.17 -8.43
CA LYS A 27 -16.49 30.69 -9.37
C LYS A 27 -16.04 31.98 -10.06
N LYS A 28 -15.39 32.88 -9.32
CA LYS A 28 -14.82 34.10 -9.90
C LYS A 28 -13.69 33.78 -10.87
N HIS A 29 -12.77 32.87 -10.51
CA HIS A 29 -11.70 32.43 -11.40
C HIS A 29 -12.24 31.78 -12.70
N LEU A 30 -13.28 30.98 -12.61
CA LEU A 30 -13.92 30.34 -13.77
C LEU A 30 -14.56 31.33 -14.74
N GLN A 31 -14.95 32.54 -14.30
CA GLN A 31 -15.42 33.59 -15.16
C GLN A 31 -14.28 34.28 -15.94
N GLU A 32 -13.07 34.29 -15.37
CA GLU A 32 -11.91 34.97 -15.94
C GLU A 32 -10.98 34.00 -16.71
N CYS A 33 -11.04 32.69 -16.43
CA CYS A 33 -10.15 31.67 -17.02
C CYS A 33 -10.93 30.67 -17.88
N SER A 34 -10.80 30.80 -19.21
CA SER A 34 -11.45 29.89 -20.16
C SER A 34 -10.90 28.47 -20.13
N GLU A 35 -9.62 28.28 -19.73
CA GLU A 35 -8.97 26.97 -19.66
C GLU A 35 -9.53 26.13 -18.49
N CYS A 36 -9.63 26.71 -17.29
CA CYS A 36 -10.24 26.04 -16.14
C CYS A 36 -11.74 25.78 -16.34
N SER A 37 -12.44 26.70 -17.03
CA SER A 37 -13.85 26.52 -17.40
C SER A 37 -14.04 25.34 -18.37
N LYS A 38 -13.13 25.16 -19.33
CA LYS A 38 -13.14 24.02 -20.25
C LYS A 38 -12.86 22.71 -19.51
N GLU A 39 -11.87 22.68 -18.63
CA GLU A 39 -11.50 21.52 -17.83
C GLU A 39 -12.65 21.06 -16.92
N LEU A 40 -13.35 22.00 -16.26
CA LEU A 40 -14.56 21.68 -15.48
C LEU A 40 -15.66 21.04 -16.34
N ASN A 41 -15.86 21.52 -17.57
CA ASN A 41 -16.82 20.92 -18.49
C ASN A 41 -16.44 19.50 -18.91
N GLU A 42 -15.16 19.22 -19.11
CA GLU A 42 -14.66 17.87 -19.41
C GLU A 42 -14.90 16.91 -18.24
N ILE A 43 -14.63 17.35 -17.00
CA ILE A 43 -14.92 16.57 -15.77
C ILE A 43 -16.42 16.24 -15.70
N ARG A 44 -17.31 17.21 -15.93
CA ARG A 44 -18.76 17.00 -15.92
C ARG A 44 -19.23 16.04 -17.01
N GLN A 45 -18.69 16.15 -18.22
CA GLN A 45 -19.02 15.24 -19.32
C GLN A 45 -18.58 13.81 -18.99
N PHE A 46 -17.39 13.64 -18.43
CA PHE A 46 -16.90 12.34 -18.01
C PHE A 46 -17.79 11.70 -16.94
N LYS A 47 -18.19 12.46 -15.92
CA LYS A 47 -19.12 11.98 -14.89
C LYS A 47 -20.49 11.59 -15.46
N GLN A 48 -21.01 12.38 -16.42
CA GLN A 48 -22.26 12.07 -17.10
C GLN A 48 -22.17 10.76 -17.91
N GLN A 49 -21.04 10.50 -18.57
CA GLN A 49 -20.82 9.24 -19.29
C GLN A 49 -20.81 8.05 -18.35
N ILE A 50 -20.11 8.16 -17.22
CA ILE A 50 -20.10 7.11 -16.17
C ILE A 50 -21.52 6.89 -15.65
N HIS A 51 -22.25 7.95 -15.35
CA HIS A 51 -23.61 7.85 -14.83
C HIS A 51 -24.56 7.16 -15.81
N LYS A 52 -24.48 7.48 -17.11
CA LYS A 52 -25.27 6.81 -18.16
C LYS A 52 -24.97 5.32 -18.27
N THR A 53 -23.72 4.93 -18.01
CA THR A 53 -23.31 3.51 -18.07
C THR A 53 -23.74 2.74 -16.82
N THR A 54 -23.86 3.40 -15.67
CA THR A 54 -24.20 2.76 -14.40
C THR A 54 -25.69 2.75 -14.08
N VAL A 55 -26.50 3.64 -14.70
CA VAL A 55 -27.96 3.70 -14.49
C VAL A 55 -28.66 2.39 -14.82
N PRO A 56 -28.42 1.72 -15.98
CA PRO A 56 -29.10 0.45 -16.28
C PRO A 56 -28.76 -0.67 -15.28
N PHE A 57 -27.59 -0.62 -14.65
CA PHE A 57 -27.20 -1.58 -13.62
C PHE A 57 -27.96 -1.33 -12.31
N ARG A 58 -28.21 -0.07 -11.96
CA ARG A 58 -28.93 0.33 -10.73
C ARG A 58 -30.44 0.04 -10.83
N GLU A 59 -31.04 0.23 -12.00
CA GLU A 59 -32.44 -0.15 -12.23
C GLU A 59 -32.66 -1.66 -12.21
N SER A 60 -31.72 -2.45 -12.74
CA SER A 60 -31.79 -3.90 -12.66
C SER A 60 -31.62 -4.40 -11.21
N ALA A 61 -30.77 -3.76 -10.41
CA ALA A 61 -30.62 -4.05 -8.99
C ALA A 61 -31.89 -3.69 -8.17
N GLN A 62 -32.57 -2.59 -8.49
CA GLN A 62 -33.82 -2.19 -7.84
C GLN A 62 -35.00 -3.10 -8.18
N ARG A 63 -35.06 -3.67 -9.40
CA ARG A 63 -36.09 -4.67 -9.75
C ARG A 63 -35.94 -5.98 -9.00
N ILE A 64 -34.74 -6.31 -8.51
CA ILE A 64 -34.47 -7.48 -7.66
C ILE A 64 -34.94 -7.22 -6.21
N SER A 65 -35.08 -5.97 -5.81
CA SER A 65 -35.40 -5.55 -4.43
C SER A 65 -36.90 -5.36 -4.15
N ALA A 66 -37.80 -5.57 -5.12
CA ALA A 66 -39.23 -5.58 -4.85
C ALA A 66 -39.56 -6.79 -3.97
N PRO A 67 -40.04 -6.61 -2.73
CA PRO A 67 -40.38 -7.74 -1.87
C PRO A 67 -41.65 -8.39 -2.43
N GLN A 68 -41.48 -9.41 -3.27
CA GLN A 68 -42.53 -10.37 -3.47
C GLN A 68 -42.70 -11.08 -2.12
N THR A 69 -43.79 -10.77 -1.45
CA THR A 69 -44.27 -11.48 -0.25
C THR A 69 -44.66 -12.89 -0.66
N ILE A 70 -43.71 -13.68 -1.08
CA ILE A 70 -43.86 -15.11 -1.15
C ILE A 70 -43.75 -15.59 0.30
N LYS A 71 -44.89 -15.93 0.90
CA LYS A 71 -44.96 -16.72 2.14
C LYS A 71 -44.26 -18.07 1.90
N ARG A 72 -42.92 -18.03 1.73
CA ARG A 72 -42.10 -19.23 1.73
C ARG A 72 -42.01 -19.72 3.16
N ARG A 73 -42.70 -20.82 3.43
CA ARG A 73 -42.46 -21.70 4.57
C ARG A 73 -40.96 -22.11 4.46
N THR A 74 -40.06 -21.29 5.03
CA THR A 74 -38.64 -21.57 5.04
C THR A 74 -38.42 -22.72 5.98
N SER A 75 -38.09 -23.88 5.44
CA SER A 75 -37.61 -24.99 6.27
C SER A 75 -36.31 -24.50 6.97
N PRO A 76 -36.12 -24.78 8.26
CA PRO A 76 -34.95 -24.32 9.02
C PRO A 76 -33.63 -24.73 8.36
N LEU A 77 -33.58 -25.82 7.61
CA LEU A 77 -32.45 -26.27 6.83
C LEU A 77 -31.94 -25.24 5.78
N ARG A 78 -32.84 -24.45 5.15
CA ARG A 78 -32.41 -23.44 4.16
C ARG A 78 -31.84 -22.19 4.81
N ALA A 79 -32.28 -21.84 6.02
CA ALA A 79 -31.69 -20.74 6.80
C ALA A 79 -30.25 -21.09 7.22
N TRP A 80 -30.00 -22.32 7.64
CA TRP A 80 -28.65 -22.80 7.98
C TRP A 80 -27.72 -22.85 6.78
N ALA A 81 -28.22 -23.22 5.59
CA ALA A 81 -27.43 -23.20 4.35
C ALA A 81 -27.02 -21.78 3.93
N ALA A 82 -27.89 -20.79 4.12
CA ALA A 82 -27.56 -19.40 3.82
C ALA A 82 -26.50 -18.83 4.79
N ILE A 83 -26.58 -19.16 6.07
CA ILE A 83 -25.59 -18.78 7.08
C ILE A 83 -24.24 -19.43 6.79
N ALA A 84 -24.22 -20.71 6.44
CA ALA A 84 -22.99 -21.41 6.07
C ALA A 84 -22.33 -20.80 4.83
N ALA A 85 -23.11 -20.45 3.79
CA ALA A 85 -22.59 -19.77 2.59
C ALA A 85 -22.01 -18.39 2.93
N ALA A 86 -22.67 -17.60 3.78
CA ALA A 86 -22.16 -16.31 4.22
C ALA A 86 -20.84 -16.44 5.01
N LEU A 87 -20.73 -17.42 5.89
CA LEU A 87 -19.51 -17.69 6.65
C LEU A 87 -18.35 -18.13 5.73
N VAL A 88 -18.62 -18.95 4.71
CA VAL A 88 -17.63 -19.33 3.71
C VAL A 88 -17.15 -18.11 2.91
N LEU A 89 -18.05 -17.23 2.50
CA LEU A 89 -17.68 -15.99 1.78
C LEU A 89 -16.86 -15.05 2.66
N ILE A 90 -17.24 -14.88 3.93
CA ILE A 90 -16.47 -14.08 4.88
C ILE A 90 -15.10 -14.70 5.12
N ALA A 91 -15.02 -16.00 5.33
CA ALA A 91 -13.75 -16.70 5.52
C ALA A 91 -12.86 -16.62 4.27
N SER A 92 -13.43 -16.77 3.07
CA SER A 92 -12.71 -16.60 1.80
C SER A 92 -12.21 -15.18 1.60
N PHE A 93 -13.03 -14.18 1.94
CA PHE A 93 -12.63 -12.77 1.89
C PHE A 93 -11.50 -12.47 2.87
N TRP A 94 -11.59 -12.96 4.11
CA TRP A 94 -10.52 -12.87 5.10
C TRP A 94 -9.25 -13.59 4.66
N TYR A 95 -9.39 -14.78 4.07
CA TYR A 95 -8.25 -15.54 3.54
C TYR A 95 -7.55 -14.80 2.40
N LEU A 96 -8.30 -14.23 1.45
CA LEU A 96 -7.75 -13.42 0.35
C LEU A 96 -7.10 -12.12 0.83
N GLN A 97 -7.66 -11.47 1.85
CA GLN A 97 -7.06 -10.26 2.45
C GLN A 97 -5.84 -10.56 3.33
N SER A 98 -5.76 -11.76 3.90
CA SER A 98 -4.62 -12.20 4.73
C SER A 98 -3.46 -12.78 3.92
N SER A 99 -3.63 -12.97 2.62
CA SER A 99 -2.55 -13.39 1.72
C SER A 99 -1.56 -12.25 1.55
N GLY A 100 -0.61 -12.13 2.49
CA GLY A 100 0.55 -11.26 2.33
C GLY A 100 1.39 -11.68 1.11
N PRO A 101 2.35 -10.85 0.66
CA PRO A 101 3.22 -11.19 -0.46
C PRO A 101 3.95 -12.51 -0.19
N ASP A 102 3.99 -13.40 -1.17
CA ASP A 102 4.69 -14.67 -1.08
C ASP A 102 6.19 -14.45 -0.87
N VAL A 103 6.86 -15.40 -0.20
CA VAL A 103 8.31 -15.38 0.03
C VAL A 103 9.09 -15.21 -1.26
N ASP A 104 8.62 -15.85 -2.35
CA ASP A 104 9.23 -15.75 -3.67
C ASP A 104 9.06 -14.35 -4.28
N GLN A 105 7.95 -13.68 -4.05
CA GLN A 105 7.75 -12.28 -4.45
C GLN A 105 8.63 -11.34 -3.66
N LEU A 106 8.75 -11.53 -2.34
CA LEU A 106 9.64 -10.74 -1.50
C LEU A 106 11.10 -10.92 -1.89
N ALA A 107 11.53 -12.15 -2.14
CA ALA A 107 12.90 -12.46 -2.59
C ALA A 107 13.20 -11.79 -3.92
N SER A 108 12.31 -11.90 -4.90
CA SER A 108 12.46 -11.26 -6.21
C SER A 108 12.52 -9.74 -6.11
N TRP A 109 11.63 -9.16 -5.31
CA TRP A 109 11.63 -7.72 -5.05
C TRP A 109 12.94 -7.26 -4.38
N GLY A 110 13.42 -7.99 -3.37
CA GLY A 110 14.68 -7.69 -2.69
C GLY A 110 15.87 -7.72 -3.63
N ILE A 111 15.96 -8.72 -4.52
CA ILE A 111 17.04 -8.82 -5.52
C ILE A 111 17.03 -7.62 -6.46
N GLN A 112 15.83 -7.24 -6.97
CA GLN A 112 15.70 -6.07 -7.85
C GLN A 112 16.12 -4.76 -7.16
N HIS A 113 15.91 -4.67 -5.85
CA HIS A 113 16.21 -3.47 -5.07
C HIS A 113 17.56 -3.53 -4.34
N TYR A 114 18.33 -4.61 -4.50
CA TYR A 114 19.64 -4.74 -3.86
C TYR A 114 20.61 -3.63 -4.28
N ALA A 115 20.56 -3.17 -5.53
CA ALA A 115 21.39 -2.07 -6.02
C ALA A 115 21.18 -0.74 -5.28
N LEU A 116 20.03 -0.57 -4.58
CA LEU A 116 19.76 0.61 -3.74
C LEU A 116 20.72 0.71 -2.55
N VAL A 117 21.40 -0.38 -2.17
CA VAL A 117 22.41 -0.39 -1.10
C VAL A 117 23.52 0.62 -1.38
N GLU A 118 23.90 0.82 -2.64
CA GLU A 118 24.93 1.79 -3.01
C GLU A 118 24.46 3.25 -2.93
N GLN A 119 23.15 3.45 -2.88
CA GLN A 119 22.50 4.75 -2.83
C GLN A 119 22.01 5.13 -1.42
N THR A 120 22.50 4.46 -0.39
CA THR A 120 22.12 4.75 1.00
C THR A 120 22.72 6.06 1.48
N HIS A 121 21.99 6.78 2.32
CA HIS A 121 22.52 7.93 3.05
C HIS A 121 23.47 7.40 4.14
N PRO A 122 24.65 8.02 4.33
CA PRO A 122 25.59 7.60 5.35
C PRO A 122 24.98 7.80 6.74
N VAL A 123 24.76 6.71 7.44
CA VAL A 123 24.26 6.68 8.82
C VAL A 123 25.07 5.63 9.57
N SER A 124 25.64 6.02 10.70
CA SER A 124 26.38 5.13 11.60
C SER A 124 25.84 5.33 13.01
N GLY A 125 25.83 4.27 13.81
CA GLY A 125 25.35 4.32 15.20
C GLY A 125 24.61 3.05 15.57
N ASP A 126 23.79 3.14 16.58
CA ASP A 126 23.03 2.03 17.13
C ASP A 126 21.59 1.96 16.56
N ALA A 127 20.80 1.01 17.07
CA ALA A 127 19.40 0.84 16.68
C ALA A 127 18.54 2.09 16.96
N THR A 128 18.84 2.84 18.00
CA THR A 128 18.11 4.08 18.34
C THR A 128 18.40 5.18 17.36
N THR A 129 19.65 5.32 16.92
CA THR A 129 20.08 6.25 15.86
C THR A 129 19.36 5.95 14.55
N VAL A 130 19.25 4.70 14.17
CA VAL A 130 18.50 4.26 12.97
C VAL A 130 17.03 4.62 13.07
N SER A 131 16.36 4.30 14.19
CA SER A 131 14.96 4.66 14.41
C SER A 131 14.73 6.17 14.35
N ALA A 132 15.59 6.93 15.00
CA ALA A 132 15.52 8.39 15.00
C ALA A 132 15.69 8.97 13.59
N TRP A 133 16.64 8.43 12.82
CA TRP A 133 16.86 8.86 11.42
C TRP A 133 15.62 8.67 10.55
N PHE A 134 14.98 7.50 10.60
CA PHE A 134 13.75 7.24 9.83
C PHE A 134 12.57 8.09 10.31
N GLN A 135 12.45 8.30 11.62
CA GLN A 135 11.41 9.17 12.17
C GLN A 135 11.59 10.63 11.74
N GLN A 136 12.83 11.13 11.72
CA GLN A 136 13.13 12.52 11.39
C GLN A 136 12.99 12.81 9.90
N HIS A 137 13.43 11.89 9.02
CA HIS A 137 13.51 12.14 7.58
C HIS A 137 12.28 11.65 6.80
N HIS A 138 11.57 10.64 7.32
CA HIS A 138 10.46 9.99 6.61
C HIS A 138 9.18 9.87 7.45
N HIS A 139 9.18 10.36 8.69
CA HIS A 139 8.05 10.29 9.64
C HIS A 139 7.51 8.86 9.87
N ILE A 140 8.37 7.85 9.71
CA ILE A 140 8.02 6.45 9.94
C ILE A 140 8.69 5.91 11.19
N SER A 141 7.93 5.15 11.97
CA SER A 141 8.45 4.41 13.11
C SER A 141 8.83 3.01 12.67
N ILE A 142 10.10 2.67 12.81
CA ILE A 142 10.61 1.34 12.51
C ILE A 142 11.15 0.68 13.78
N LYS A 143 11.20 -0.65 13.77
CA LYS A 143 11.89 -1.45 14.80
C LYS A 143 13.16 -2.02 14.16
N PRO A 144 14.34 -1.49 14.44
CA PRO A 144 15.57 -2.04 13.89
C PRO A 144 15.86 -3.45 14.45
N PRO A 145 16.35 -4.39 13.62
CA PRO A 145 16.56 -5.78 14.04
C PRO A 145 17.71 -5.91 15.04
N GLN A 146 17.54 -6.76 16.04
CA GLN A 146 18.58 -7.01 17.06
C GLN A 146 19.77 -7.80 16.50
N ARG A 147 19.56 -8.59 15.44
CA ARG A 147 20.60 -9.45 14.83
C ARG A 147 21.60 -8.70 13.94
N VAL A 148 21.43 -7.40 13.75
CA VAL A 148 22.34 -6.57 12.93
C VAL A 148 23.51 -6.08 13.77
N ASN A 149 24.72 -6.22 13.23
CA ASN A 149 25.88 -5.60 13.85
C ASN A 149 25.96 -4.13 13.49
N TYR A 150 25.43 -3.28 14.35
CA TYR A 150 25.37 -1.83 14.16
C TYR A 150 26.75 -1.14 14.10
N ALA A 151 27.80 -1.75 14.66
CA ALA A 151 29.17 -1.24 14.49
C ALA A 151 29.65 -1.26 13.02
N ARG A 152 28.98 -2.02 12.16
CA ARG A 152 29.23 -2.12 10.73
C ARG A 152 28.15 -1.45 9.89
N LEU A 153 27.20 -0.78 10.50
CA LEU A 153 26.19 -0.02 9.77
C LEU A 153 26.87 1.17 9.09
N SER A 154 26.65 1.31 7.79
CA SER A 154 27.25 2.40 6.98
C SER A 154 26.21 3.26 6.28
N GLY A 155 24.95 2.86 6.25
CA GLY A 155 23.94 3.69 5.61
C GLY A 155 22.51 3.18 5.78
N CYS A 156 21.59 4.11 5.57
CA CYS A 156 20.14 3.88 5.58
C CYS A 156 19.49 4.46 4.32
N LYS A 157 18.40 3.85 3.87
CA LYS A 157 17.56 4.37 2.79
C LYS A 157 16.11 4.00 3.02
N PHE A 158 15.24 4.92 2.65
CA PHE A 158 13.80 4.65 2.51
C PHE A 158 13.50 4.14 1.11
N THR A 159 12.62 3.17 1.00
CA THR A 159 12.06 2.68 -0.26
C THR A 159 10.62 2.22 -0.03
N GLU A 160 9.93 1.84 -1.08
CA GLU A 160 8.55 1.37 -1.02
C GLU A 160 8.39 0.03 -1.73
N MET A 161 7.52 -0.80 -1.19
CA MET A 161 7.07 -2.03 -1.80
C MET A 161 5.54 -2.03 -1.85
N ASN A 162 4.95 -1.92 -3.04
CA ASN A 162 3.50 -1.81 -3.22
C ASN A 162 2.88 -0.71 -2.33
N SER A 163 3.45 0.49 -2.35
CA SER A 163 3.07 1.65 -1.52
C SER A 163 3.22 1.44 -0.01
N MET A 164 3.89 0.39 0.41
CA MET A 164 4.22 0.16 1.82
C MET A 164 5.64 0.62 2.10
N PRO A 165 5.86 1.38 3.19
CA PRO A 165 7.18 1.88 3.55
C PRO A 165 8.12 0.73 3.93
N VAL A 166 9.31 0.71 3.35
CA VAL A 166 10.37 -0.25 3.64
C VAL A 166 11.64 0.51 4.00
N ALA A 167 12.24 0.15 5.12
CA ALA A 167 13.54 0.68 5.50
C ALA A 167 14.65 -0.28 5.04
N LEU A 168 15.68 0.27 4.40
CA LEU A 168 16.88 -0.45 3.96
C LEU A 168 18.06 -0.01 4.81
N LEU A 169 18.78 -0.97 5.36
CA LEU A 169 20.03 -0.79 6.09
C LEU A 169 21.18 -1.39 5.27
N ARG A 170 22.28 -0.65 5.14
CA ARG A 170 23.53 -1.13 4.56
C ARG A 170 24.49 -1.50 5.67
N VAL A 171 24.92 -2.77 5.68
CA VAL A 171 25.89 -3.30 6.64
C VAL A 171 27.16 -3.68 5.92
N GLU A 172 28.30 -3.09 6.34
CA GLU A 172 29.60 -3.35 5.75
C GLU A 172 30.15 -4.70 6.20
N GLU A 173 29.74 -5.71 5.49
CA GLU A 173 30.28 -7.08 5.57
C GLU A 173 30.98 -7.42 4.27
N LYS A 174 31.66 -8.52 4.20
CA LYS A 174 32.29 -9.02 2.97
C LYS A 174 31.65 -10.33 2.56
N PRO A 175 30.74 -10.32 1.59
CA PRO A 175 30.20 -9.18 0.82
C PRO A 175 29.23 -8.29 1.60
N VAL A 176 28.92 -7.09 1.08
CA VAL A 176 27.99 -6.13 1.68
C VAL A 176 26.62 -6.79 1.89
N ARG A 177 26.02 -6.56 3.04
CA ARG A 177 24.70 -7.09 3.39
C ARG A 177 23.65 -5.98 3.38
N ALA A 178 22.61 -6.19 2.59
CA ALA A 178 21.40 -5.37 2.64
C ALA A 178 20.41 -5.96 3.66
N VAL A 179 19.84 -5.14 4.50
CA VAL A 179 18.79 -5.56 5.44
C VAL A 179 17.56 -4.71 5.23
N PHE A 180 16.47 -5.33 4.81
CA PHE A 180 15.18 -4.69 4.61
C PHE A 180 14.28 -4.94 5.81
N ILE A 181 13.71 -3.87 6.35
CA ILE A 181 12.70 -3.91 7.41
C ILE A 181 11.35 -3.76 6.74
N LEU A 182 10.58 -4.84 6.72
CA LEU A 182 9.31 -4.93 6.03
C LEU A 182 8.15 -4.49 6.93
N PRO A 183 7.07 -3.92 6.36
CA PRO A 183 5.96 -3.42 7.17
C PRO A 183 5.28 -4.53 7.97
N GLN A 184 4.83 -4.18 9.16
CA GLN A 184 4.29 -5.07 10.20
C GLN A 184 3.06 -5.91 9.80
N LYS A 185 2.39 -5.61 8.68
CA LYS A 185 1.13 -6.24 8.29
C LYS A 185 1.26 -7.58 7.58
N SER A 186 2.48 -8.09 7.39
CA SER A 186 2.64 -9.40 6.77
C SER A 186 2.37 -10.51 7.79
N ILE A 187 1.18 -11.12 7.71
CA ILE A 187 0.80 -12.34 8.43
C ILE A 187 1.55 -13.52 7.79
N PHE A 188 2.87 -13.53 7.91
CA PHE A 188 3.65 -14.67 7.47
C PHE A 188 3.85 -15.64 8.63
N PRO A 189 3.55 -16.92 8.44
CA PRO A 189 3.89 -17.98 9.41
C PRO A 189 5.38 -18.33 9.38
N LEU A 190 6.24 -17.42 8.93
CA LEU A 190 7.68 -17.67 8.84
C LEU A 190 8.34 -17.51 10.21
N GLN A 191 8.88 -18.58 10.73
CA GLN A 191 9.79 -18.51 11.88
C GLN A 191 11.20 -18.07 11.45
N GLN A 192 11.77 -18.73 10.46
CA GLN A 192 13.03 -18.36 9.80
C GLN A 192 13.09 -19.13 8.48
N LYS A 193 13.49 -18.49 7.38
CA LYS A 193 13.71 -19.14 6.09
C LYS A 193 14.97 -18.58 5.45
N SER A 194 15.80 -19.45 4.94
CA SER A 194 16.97 -19.10 4.13
C SER A 194 16.83 -19.73 2.76
N LEU A 195 17.14 -18.99 1.71
CA LEU A 195 17.11 -19.46 0.32
C LEU A 195 18.24 -18.84 -0.48
N TYR A 196 18.61 -19.52 -1.58
CA TYR A 196 19.55 -19.04 -2.57
C TYR A 196 18.82 -18.76 -3.88
N ARG A 197 19.00 -17.57 -4.44
CA ARG A 197 18.41 -17.21 -5.71
C ARG A 197 19.24 -16.16 -6.43
N ASP A 198 19.46 -16.37 -7.71
CA ASP A 198 20.14 -15.41 -8.63
C ASP A 198 21.47 -14.89 -8.10
N GLY A 199 22.25 -15.73 -7.40
CA GLY A 199 23.55 -15.37 -6.83
C GLY A 199 23.47 -14.64 -5.49
N TYR A 200 22.30 -14.61 -4.85
CA TYR A 200 22.12 -14.02 -3.54
C TYR A 200 21.72 -15.06 -2.52
N GLN A 201 22.30 -14.95 -1.33
CA GLN A 201 21.80 -15.57 -0.13
C GLN A 201 20.76 -14.65 0.49
N ILE A 202 19.54 -15.14 0.70
CA ILE A 202 18.42 -14.39 1.22
C ILE A 202 17.95 -15.06 2.51
N GLU A 203 17.88 -14.28 3.58
CA GLU A 203 17.41 -14.76 4.87
C GLU A 203 16.21 -13.93 5.32
N PHE A 204 15.16 -14.62 5.73
CA PHE A 204 13.97 -14.03 6.34
C PHE A 204 13.92 -14.41 7.79
N TRP A 205 13.59 -13.46 8.66
CA TRP A 205 13.32 -13.74 10.06
C TRP A 205 12.33 -12.74 10.63
N LYS A 206 11.77 -13.07 11.77
CA LYS A 206 10.81 -12.23 12.48
C LYS A 206 11.28 -11.98 13.90
N GLU A 207 11.25 -10.72 14.33
CA GLU A 207 11.50 -10.29 15.70
C GLU A 207 10.38 -9.33 16.12
N ASP A 208 9.78 -9.55 17.28
CA ASP A 208 8.71 -8.69 17.84
C ASP A 208 7.58 -8.34 16.85
N GLY A 209 7.20 -9.29 16.01
CA GLY A 209 6.15 -9.12 15.02
C GLY A 209 6.57 -8.43 13.73
N THR A 210 7.78 -7.87 13.64
CA THR A 210 8.34 -7.26 12.43
C THR A 210 9.06 -8.30 11.58
N LEU A 211 8.83 -8.27 10.28
CA LEU A 211 9.50 -9.15 9.32
C LEU A 211 10.73 -8.43 8.76
N TYR A 212 11.82 -9.17 8.69
CA TYR A 212 13.09 -8.72 8.14
C TYR A 212 13.53 -9.63 7.02
N MET A 213 14.20 -9.05 6.04
CA MET A 213 14.83 -9.77 4.96
C MET A 213 16.26 -9.26 4.79
N SER A 214 17.24 -10.14 4.79
CA SER A 214 18.59 -9.75 4.40
C SER A 214 19.02 -10.41 3.11
N LEU A 215 19.78 -9.67 2.30
CA LEU A 215 20.39 -10.13 1.08
C LEU A 215 21.91 -9.93 1.15
N THR A 216 22.62 -10.96 0.75
CA THR A 216 24.07 -10.94 0.65
C THR A 216 24.45 -11.52 -0.72
N ALA A 217 25.13 -10.74 -1.55
CA ALA A 217 25.62 -11.23 -2.83
C ALA A 217 26.70 -12.30 -2.60
N GLN A 218 26.63 -13.42 -3.30
CA GLN A 218 27.72 -14.39 -3.26
C GLN A 218 28.87 -13.95 -4.17
N ALA A 219 30.09 -14.06 -3.66
CA ALA A 219 31.26 -13.96 -4.55
C ALA A 219 31.17 -15.07 -5.59
N LYS A 220 31.24 -14.72 -6.88
CA LYS A 220 31.43 -15.71 -7.93
C LYS A 220 32.78 -16.38 -7.67
N THR A 221 32.74 -17.63 -7.21
CA THR A 221 33.91 -18.52 -7.17
C THR A 221 34.30 -18.86 -8.60
#